data_070225273bd8128738a4675b8170b391
#
_entry.id   070225273bd8128738a4675b8170b391
#
_cell.length_a   1.000
_cell.length_b   1.000
_cell.length_c   1.000
_cell.angle_alpha   90.00
_cell.angle_beta   90.00
_cell.angle_gamma   90.00
#
_symmetry.space_group_name_H-M   'P 1'
#
loop_
_entity.id
_entity.type
_entity.pdbx_description
1 polymer ?
#
loop_
_entity_poly.entity_id
_entity_poly.type
_entity_poly.pdbx_seq_one_letter_code
_entity_poly.pdbx_strand_id
1 'polypeptide(L)'
;KDRRPDDWSPLLLETWGDAVDTPGTWAKAAEAAGADLLQLTLSLTDAEGNPTTPDMAVTAVQAVLNTSTLPLMVFGPGQAEVDNELLVPIAEATKGERIVLGICEDKNYRTIVAAAMGNDHLVNARSPMDVNLAKQLNILISDMNMPLDRIIMDPTTGALGYGFEYGY
;
A
#
# COMPACT_ATOMS: atom_id res chain seq x y z
N LYS A 1 1.19 6.49 -7.14
CA LYS A 1 0.07 7.10 -6.40
C LYS A 1 -1.25 6.92 -7.16
N ASP A 2 -2.36 7.18 -6.50
CA ASP A 2 -3.73 7.10 -7.06
C ASP A 2 -4.10 8.29 -7.97
N ARG A 3 -3.25 9.31 -8.04
CA ARG A 3 -3.38 10.49 -8.89
C ARG A 3 -2.02 11.09 -9.23
N ARG A 4 -1.98 12.02 -10.18
CA ARG A 4 -0.76 12.79 -10.51
C ARG A 4 -0.24 13.49 -9.25
N PRO A 5 1.03 13.29 -8.87
CA PRO A 5 1.63 14.01 -7.75
C PRO A 5 1.83 15.49 -8.08
N ASP A 6 1.40 16.38 -7.18
CA ASP A 6 1.51 17.83 -7.36
C ASP A 6 2.91 18.35 -7.07
N ASP A 7 3.69 17.61 -6.29
CA ASP A 7 5.00 17.99 -5.74
C ASP A 7 6.20 17.31 -6.43
N TRP A 8 5.97 16.60 -7.53
CA TRP A 8 7.04 15.92 -8.24
C TRP A 8 7.90 16.91 -9.03
N SER A 9 9.21 16.58 -9.11
CA SER A 9 10.12 17.39 -9.91
C SER A 9 9.74 17.36 -11.39
N PRO A 10 9.97 18.45 -12.13
CA PRO A 10 9.72 18.52 -13.57
C PRO A 10 10.37 17.38 -14.35
N LEU A 11 11.55 16.91 -13.93
CA LEU A 11 12.27 15.80 -14.57
C LEU A 11 11.50 14.47 -14.48
N LEU A 12 10.85 14.20 -13.35
CA LEU A 12 10.02 13.00 -13.19
C LEU A 12 8.78 13.08 -14.05
N LEU A 13 8.13 14.24 -14.08
CA LEU A 13 6.94 14.47 -14.91
C LEU A 13 7.27 14.43 -16.40
N GLU A 14 8.41 14.93 -16.82
CA GLU A 14 8.87 14.83 -18.21
C GLU A 14 9.15 13.37 -18.59
N THR A 15 9.77 12.60 -17.69
CA THR A 15 10.09 11.19 -17.95
C THR A 15 8.85 10.31 -18.10
N TRP A 16 7.85 10.52 -17.24
CA TRP A 16 6.64 9.71 -17.21
C TRP A 16 5.50 10.28 -18.07
N GLY A 17 5.55 11.56 -18.39
CA GLY A 17 4.54 12.27 -19.20
C GLY A 17 3.12 12.11 -18.63
N ASP A 18 2.16 11.86 -19.52
CA ASP A 18 0.75 11.67 -19.15
C ASP A 18 0.44 10.31 -18.53
N ALA A 19 1.43 9.41 -18.47
CA ALA A 19 1.25 8.10 -17.85
C ALA A 19 0.85 8.20 -16.37
N VAL A 20 1.27 9.26 -15.67
CA VAL A 20 0.96 9.48 -14.25
C VAL A 20 -0.42 10.06 -13.98
N ASP A 21 -1.22 10.35 -15.00
CA ASP A 21 -2.54 10.97 -14.84
C ASP A 21 -3.57 10.04 -14.21
N THR A 22 -3.43 8.74 -14.47
CA THR A 22 -4.30 7.73 -13.87
C THR A 22 -3.48 6.55 -13.33
N PRO A 23 -3.96 5.89 -12.26
CA PRO A 23 -3.29 4.72 -11.70
C PRO A 23 -3.07 3.60 -12.72
N GLY A 24 -4.05 3.37 -13.59
CA GLY A 24 -3.97 2.32 -14.62
C GLY A 24 -2.91 2.60 -15.68
N THR A 25 -2.87 3.81 -16.23
CA THR A 25 -1.85 4.19 -17.23
C THR A 25 -0.45 4.16 -16.63
N TRP A 26 -0.32 4.57 -15.38
CA TRP A 26 0.95 4.53 -14.67
C TRP A 26 1.43 3.11 -14.40
N ALA A 27 0.52 2.24 -13.95
CA ALA A 27 0.82 0.82 -13.75
C ALA A 27 1.33 0.16 -15.04
N LYS A 28 0.66 0.38 -16.16
CA LYS A 28 1.06 -0.13 -17.48
C LYS A 28 2.43 0.41 -17.92
N ALA A 29 2.70 1.68 -17.67
CA ALA A 29 3.99 2.28 -18.00
C ALA A 29 5.12 1.73 -17.12
N ALA A 30 4.86 1.51 -15.83
CA ALA A 30 5.82 0.90 -14.91
C ALA A 30 6.14 -0.55 -15.29
N GLU A 31 5.13 -1.35 -15.65
CA GLU A 31 5.31 -2.72 -16.15
C GLU A 31 6.14 -2.73 -17.44
N ALA A 32 5.86 -1.84 -18.38
CA ALA A 32 6.62 -1.69 -19.62
C ALA A 32 8.08 -1.24 -19.37
N ALA A 33 8.33 -0.51 -18.28
CA ALA A 33 9.67 -0.12 -17.85
C ALA A 33 10.43 -1.22 -17.10
N GLY A 34 9.81 -2.40 -16.89
CA GLY A 34 10.46 -3.57 -16.29
C GLY A 34 10.27 -3.68 -14.76
N ALA A 35 9.20 -3.12 -14.21
CA ALA A 35 8.84 -3.35 -12.82
C ALA A 35 8.43 -4.82 -12.59
N ASP A 36 8.83 -5.40 -11.46
CA ASP A 36 8.44 -6.75 -11.03
C ASP A 36 7.25 -6.73 -10.07
N LEU A 37 6.97 -5.59 -9.46
CA LEU A 37 5.96 -5.38 -8.42
C LEU A 37 5.45 -3.94 -8.51
N LEU A 38 4.17 -3.73 -8.27
CA LEU A 38 3.57 -2.40 -8.17
C LEU A 38 3.18 -2.07 -6.73
N GLN A 39 3.43 -0.84 -6.33
CA GLN A 39 2.87 -0.28 -5.11
C GLN A 39 1.98 0.91 -5.44
N LEU A 40 0.70 0.81 -5.12
CA LEU A 40 -0.24 1.92 -5.17
C LEU A 40 -0.39 2.53 -3.79
N THR A 41 0.00 3.78 -3.63
CA THR A 41 -0.20 4.53 -2.38
C THR A 41 -1.37 5.50 -2.57
N LEU A 42 -2.38 5.36 -1.73
CA LEU A 42 -3.57 6.20 -1.73
C LEU A 42 -3.24 7.58 -1.15
N SER A 43 -3.90 8.60 -1.69
CA SER A 43 -3.82 9.96 -1.17
C SER A 43 -4.83 10.17 -0.06
N LEU A 44 -4.54 11.07 0.88
CA LEU A 44 -5.47 11.44 1.96
C LEU A 44 -6.66 12.23 1.43
N THR A 45 -6.43 13.04 0.39
CA THR A 45 -7.43 13.89 -0.24
C THR A 45 -7.41 13.73 -1.75
N ASP A 46 -8.53 14.07 -2.39
CA ASP A 46 -8.61 14.23 -3.85
C ASP A 46 -7.87 15.50 -4.34
N ALA A 47 -7.95 15.79 -5.64
CA ALA A 47 -7.30 16.95 -6.25
C ALA A 47 -7.89 18.28 -5.78
N GLU A 48 -9.15 18.29 -5.35
CA GLU A 48 -9.87 19.45 -4.82
C GLU A 48 -9.67 19.66 -3.32
N GLY A 49 -8.97 18.74 -2.64
CA GLY A 49 -8.71 18.78 -1.21
C GLY A 49 -9.78 18.15 -0.33
N ASN A 50 -10.78 17.48 -0.93
CA ASN A 50 -11.76 16.70 -0.18
C ASN A 50 -11.18 15.36 0.26
N PRO A 51 -11.64 14.76 1.36
CA PRO A 51 -11.20 13.43 1.79
C PRO A 51 -11.39 12.37 0.70
N THR A 52 -10.39 11.54 0.48
CA THR A 52 -10.50 10.38 -0.42
C THR A 52 -11.58 9.43 0.10
N THR A 53 -12.54 9.09 -0.75
CA THR A 53 -13.62 8.18 -0.38
C THR A 53 -13.24 6.71 -0.64
N PRO A 54 -13.90 5.74 0.04
CA PRO A 54 -13.72 4.32 -0.25
C PRO A 54 -13.96 3.96 -1.72
N ASP A 55 -14.98 4.53 -2.36
CA ASP A 55 -15.30 4.26 -3.77
C ASP A 55 -14.21 4.76 -4.71
N MET A 56 -13.62 5.93 -4.45
CA MET A 56 -12.47 6.44 -5.19
C MET A 56 -11.26 5.52 -5.06
N ALA A 57 -10.98 5.07 -3.83
CA ALA A 57 -9.88 4.17 -3.55
C ALA A 57 -10.06 2.80 -4.23
N VAL A 58 -11.24 2.20 -4.17
CA VAL A 58 -11.58 0.96 -4.89
C VAL A 58 -11.41 1.14 -6.40
N THR A 59 -11.92 2.23 -6.96
CA THR A 59 -11.80 2.54 -8.39
C THR A 59 -10.34 2.63 -8.83
N ALA A 60 -9.50 3.29 -8.03
CA ALA A 60 -8.07 3.41 -8.32
C ALA A 60 -7.36 2.04 -8.33
N VAL A 61 -7.65 1.18 -7.34
CA VAL A 61 -7.09 -0.17 -7.27
C VAL A 61 -7.54 -1.04 -8.45
N GLN A 62 -8.82 -1.01 -8.76
CA GLN A 62 -9.37 -1.76 -9.91
C GLN A 62 -8.78 -1.29 -11.24
N ALA A 63 -8.52 0.02 -11.41
CA ALA A 63 -7.85 0.54 -12.59
C ALA A 63 -6.45 -0.06 -12.78
N VAL A 64 -5.69 -0.28 -11.69
CA VAL A 64 -4.38 -0.95 -11.74
C VAL A 64 -4.55 -2.43 -12.10
N LEU A 65 -5.41 -3.16 -11.40
CA LEU A 65 -5.64 -4.59 -11.63
C LEU A 65 -6.14 -4.91 -13.04
N ASN A 66 -6.92 -4.00 -13.65
CA ASN A 66 -7.41 -4.16 -15.02
C ASN A 66 -6.34 -3.89 -16.10
N THR A 67 -5.22 -3.28 -15.75
CA THR A 67 -4.21 -2.82 -16.74
C THR A 67 -2.85 -3.48 -16.60
N SER A 68 -2.56 -4.12 -15.45
CA SER A 68 -1.30 -4.81 -15.19
C SER A 68 -1.56 -6.17 -14.54
N THR A 69 -0.66 -7.11 -14.83
CA THR A 69 -0.67 -8.47 -14.24
C THR A 69 0.35 -8.62 -13.11
N LEU A 70 1.08 -7.57 -12.79
CA LEU A 70 2.09 -7.59 -11.74
C LEU A 70 1.46 -7.70 -10.34
N PRO A 71 2.15 -8.32 -9.38
CA PRO A 71 1.75 -8.30 -7.99
C PRO A 71 1.53 -6.88 -7.50
N LEU A 72 0.44 -6.65 -6.76
CA LEU A 72 0.06 -5.32 -6.30
C LEU A 72 0.11 -5.21 -4.78
N MET A 73 0.77 -4.18 -4.29
CA MET A 73 0.67 -3.69 -2.92
C MET A 73 -0.19 -2.43 -2.91
N VAL A 74 -1.12 -2.33 -1.98
CA VAL A 74 -1.98 -1.15 -1.79
C VAL A 74 -1.73 -0.58 -0.41
N PHE A 75 -1.26 0.65 -0.35
CA PHE A 75 -0.97 1.35 0.89
C PHE A 75 -1.96 2.50 1.09
N GLY A 76 -2.51 2.58 2.29
CA GLY A 76 -3.27 3.74 2.72
C GLY A 76 -2.40 5.00 2.88
N PRO A 77 -3.00 6.14 3.20
CA PRO A 77 -2.28 7.40 3.39
C PRO A 77 -1.40 7.45 4.66
N GLY A 78 -1.43 6.43 5.51
CA GLY A 78 -0.61 6.34 6.72
C GLY A 78 -1.26 6.95 7.96
N GLN A 79 -2.58 7.05 7.97
CA GLN A 79 -3.40 7.39 9.14
C GLN A 79 -4.29 6.20 9.47
N ALA A 80 -4.04 5.54 10.61
CA ALA A 80 -4.63 4.24 10.94
C ALA A 80 -6.16 4.16 10.79
N GLU A 81 -6.87 5.22 11.16
CA GLU A 81 -8.33 5.28 11.04
C GLU A 81 -8.76 5.38 9.57
N VAL A 82 -8.14 6.28 8.81
CA VAL A 82 -8.40 6.45 7.37
C VAL A 82 -7.96 5.22 6.59
N ASP A 83 -6.82 4.63 6.94
CA ASP A 83 -6.36 3.37 6.33
C ASP A 83 -7.39 2.25 6.51
N ASN A 84 -8.01 2.14 7.70
CA ASN A 84 -9.08 1.18 7.94
C ASN A 84 -10.31 1.46 7.06
N GLU A 85 -10.72 2.72 6.94
CA GLU A 85 -11.88 3.11 6.12
C GLU A 85 -11.69 2.82 4.64
N LEU A 86 -10.47 2.97 4.13
CA LEU A 86 -10.16 2.77 2.70
C LEU A 86 -9.82 1.31 2.37
N LEU A 87 -9.00 0.64 3.20
CA LEU A 87 -8.46 -0.68 2.88
C LEU A 87 -9.47 -1.82 3.08
N VAL A 88 -10.44 -1.67 3.99
CA VAL A 88 -11.48 -2.71 4.18
C VAL A 88 -12.36 -2.85 2.93
N PRO A 89 -12.96 -1.79 2.38
CA PRO A 89 -13.72 -1.89 1.12
C PRO A 89 -12.87 -2.35 -0.07
N ILE A 90 -11.59 -1.96 -0.13
CA ILE A 90 -10.66 -2.46 -1.17
C ILE A 90 -10.50 -3.98 -1.05
N ALA A 91 -10.27 -4.48 0.16
CA ALA A 91 -10.12 -5.93 0.38
C ALA A 91 -11.36 -6.71 -0.09
N GLU A 92 -12.55 -6.20 0.21
CA GLU A 92 -13.80 -6.81 -0.23
C GLU A 92 -13.97 -6.78 -1.74
N ALA A 93 -13.69 -5.63 -2.36
CA ALA A 93 -13.86 -5.41 -3.81
C ALA A 93 -12.82 -6.19 -4.66
N THR A 94 -11.70 -6.58 -4.06
CA THR A 94 -10.59 -7.30 -4.74
C THR A 94 -10.40 -8.72 -4.22
N LYS A 95 -11.46 -9.31 -3.68
CA LYS A 95 -11.44 -10.66 -3.12
C LYS A 95 -10.86 -11.68 -4.10
N GLY A 96 -9.82 -12.40 -3.66
CA GLY A 96 -9.16 -13.44 -4.45
C GLY A 96 -8.01 -12.95 -5.34
N GLU A 97 -7.80 -11.63 -5.49
CA GLU A 97 -6.68 -11.06 -6.26
C GLU A 97 -5.33 -11.18 -5.54
N ARG A 98 -5.33 -11.59 -4.26
CA ARG A 98 -4.13 -11.79 -3.44
C ARG A 98 -3.20 -10.57 -3.41
N ILE A 99 -3.78 -9.38 -3.28
CA ILE A 99 -3.01 -8.15 -3.11
C ILE A 99 -2.41 -8.05 -1.69
N VAL A 100 -1.42 -7.19 -1.51
CA VAL A 100 -0.85 -6.87 -0.21
C VAL A 100 -1.50 -5.60 0.32
N LEU A 101 -2.12 -5.68 1.50
CA LEU A 101 -2.70 -4.52 2.18
C LEU A 101 -1.70 -3.91 3.17
N GLY A 102 -1.46 -2.65 3.08
CA GLY A 102 -0.57 -1.86 3.95
C GLY A 102 -1.10 -0.44 4.13
N ILE A 103 -0.77 0.25 5.15
CA ILE A 103 0.23 -0.07 6.16
C ILE A 103 -0.48 -0.77 7.32
N CYS A 104 0.00 -1.95 7.74
CA CYS A 104 -0.51 -2.65 8.91
C CYS A 104 0.44 -2.38 10.09
N GLU A 105 -0.03 -1.67 11.08
CA GLU A 105 0.72 -1.24 12.27
C GLU A 105 0.01 -1.68 13.56
N ASP A 106 0.61 -1.43 14.71
CA ASP A 106 0.05 -1.75 16.04
C ASP A 106 -1.34 -1.13 16.29
N LYS A 107 -1.62 0.00 15.66
CA LYS A 107 -2.90 0.73 15.83
C LYS A 107 -4.05 0.17 15.01
N ASN A 108 -3.77 -0.46 13.86
CA ASN A 108 -4.81 -0.90 12.91
C ASN A 108 -4.73 -2.38 12.52
N TYR A 109 -3.74 -3.14 13.02
CA TYR A 109 -3.50 -4.51 12.58
C TYR A 109 -4.75 -5.41 12.66
N ARG A 110 -5.58 -5.26 13.70
CA ARG A 110 -6.76 -6.11 13.86
C ARG A 110 -7.73 -5.97 12.69
N THR A 111 -8.01 -4.75 12.28
CA THR A 111 -8.93 -4.45 11.18
C THR A 111 -8.34 -4.90 9.85
N ILE A 112 -7.09 -4.54 9.58
CA ILE A 112 -6.43 -4.88 8.30
C ILE A 112 -6.22 -6.39 8.15
N VAL A 113 -5.79 -7.07 9.22
CA VAL A 113 -5.61 -8.53 9.20
C VAL A 113 -6.94 -9.26 9.01
N ALA A 114 -8.01 -8.82 9.70
CA ALA A 114 -9.33 -9.41 9.52
C ALA A 114 -9.84 -9.26 8.08
N ALA A 115 -9.69 -8.07 7.49
CA ALA A 115 -10.05 -7.82 6.10
C ALA A 115 -9.22 -8.67 5.11
N ALA A 116 -7.90 -8.76 5.34
CA ALA A 116 -7.00 -9.57 4.52
C ALA A 116 -7.35 -11.06 4.58
N MET A 117 -7.60 -11.59 5.77
CA MET A 117 -7.95 -13.00 5.95
C MET A 117 -9.29 -13.36 5.30
N GLY A 118 -10.29 -12.51 5.46
CA GLY A 118 -11.65 -12.74 4.92
C GLY A 118 -11.71 -12.72 3.38
N ASN A 119 -10.73 -12.09 2.74
CA ASN A 119 -10.73 -11.85 1.29
C ASN A 119 -9.50 -12.41 0.54
N ASP A 120 -8.70 -13.25 1.21
CA ASP A 120 -7.51 -13.92 0.67
C ASP A 120 -6.36 -12.99 0.26
N HIS A 121 -6.09 -11.96 1.07
CA HIS A 121 -5.01 -11.01 0.87
C HIS A 121 -3.82 -11.25 1.80
N LEU A 122 -2.70 -10.58 1.53
CA LEU A 122 -1.51 -10.50 2.37
C LEU A 122 -1.52 -9.18 3.14
N VAL A 123 -0.66 -9.07 4.17
CA VAL A 123 -0.46 -7.81 4.90
C VAL A 123 1.01 -7.39 4.89
N ASN A 124 1.24 -6.08 4.81
CA ASN A 124 2.55 -5.47 5.04
C ASN A 124 2.60 -4.97 6.49
N ALA A 125 3.31 -5.71 7.35
CA ALA A 125 3.47 -5.41 8.77
C ALA A 125 4.65 -4.45 8.97
N ARG A 126 4.35 -3.18 9.23
CA ARG A 126 5.33 -2.10 9.32
C ARG A 126 5.71 -1.79 10.76
N SER A 127 7.02 -1.74 11.00
CA SER A 127 7.61 -1.41 12.31
C SER A 127 8.84 -0.52 12.12
N PRO A 128 8.71 0.81 12.22
CA PRO A 128 9.80 1.72 11.88
C PRO A 128 11.04 1.49 12.75
N MET A 129 12.08 0.89 12.19
CA MET A 129 13.42 0.68 12.79
C MET A 129 13.42 0.13 14.22
N ASP A 130 12.39 -0.62 14.61
CA ASP A 130 12.28 -1.24 15.94
C ASP A 130 12.02 -2.75 15.80
N VAL A 131 13.08 -3.52 16.08
CA VAL A 131 13.03 -4.99 16.02
C VAL A 131 12.10 -5.61 17.06
N ASN A 132 11.91 -4.96 18.21
CA ASN A 132 10.99 -5.45 19.24
C ASN A 132 9.54 -5.24 18.82
N LEU A 133 9.25 -4.08 18.24
CA LEU A 133 7.94 -3.80 17.64
C LEU A 133 7.67 -4.75 16.47
N ALA A 134 8.67 -5.02 15.61
CA ALA A 134 8.54 -5.99 14.52
C ALA A 134 8.16 -7.38 15.03
N LYS A 135 8.85 -7.87 16.05
CA LYS A 135 8.54 -9.14 16.73
C LYS A 135 7.13 -9.15 17.32
N GLN A 136 6.80 -8.10 18.08
CA GLN A 136 5.50 -7.99 18.74
C GLN A 136 4.37 -7.96 17.72
N LEU A 137 4.48 -7.15 16.67
CA LEU A 137 3.46 -7.04 15.63
C LEU A 137 3.28 -8.38 14.88
N ASN A 138 4.38 -9.07 14.56
CA ASN A 138 4.32 -10.38 13.92
C ASN A 138 3.62 -11.42 14.81
N ILE A 139 3.87 -11.43 16.13
CA ILE A 139 3.17 -12.29 17.09
C ILE A 139 1.69 -11.94 17.12
N LEU A 140 1.32 -10.67 17.24
CA LEU A 140 -0.06 -10.23 17.30
C LEU A 140 -0.86 -10.60 16.04
N ILE A 141 -0.23 -10.49 14.85
CA ILE A 141 -0.85 -10.90 13.58
C ILE A 141 -0.99 -12.43 13.52
N SER A 142 0.04 -13.17 13.95
CA SER A 142 0.01 -14.64 14.00
C SER A 142 -1.03 -15.17 14.96
N ASP A 143 -1.23 -14.53 16.10
CA ASP A 143 -2.25 -14.89 17.10
C ASP A 143 -3.69 -14.72 16.56
N MET A 144 -3.87 -13.94 15.51
CA MET A 144 -5.13 -13.88 14.76
C MET A 144 -5.29 -15.05 13.76
N ASN A 145 -4.39 -16.02 13.75
CA ASN A 145 -4.29 -17.13 12.80
C ASN A 145 -4.01 -16.71 11.36
N MET A 146 -3.37 -15.56 11.14
CA MET A 146 -2.85 -15.18 9.83
C MET A 146 -1.70 -16.13 9.45
N PRO A 147 -1.73 -16.80 8.28
CA PRO A 147 -0.61 -17.63 7.83
C PRO A 147 0.68 -16.80 7.69
N LEU A 148 1.80 -17.33 8.17
CA LEU A 148 3.07 -16.60 8.19
C LEU A 148 3.58 -16.23 6.79
N ASP A 149 3.28 -17.04 5.79
CA ASP A 149 3.59 -16.81 4.38
C ASP A 149 2.75 -15.70 3.73
N ARG A 150 1.81 -15.13 4.47
CA ARG A 150 0.97 -14.01 4.06
C ARG A 150 1.32 -12.70 4.80
N ILE A 151 2.40 -12.71 5.57
CA ILE A 151 2.90 -11.55 6.33
C ILE A 151 4.20 -11.08 5.70
N ILE A 152 4.21 -9.87 5.16
CA ILE A 152 5.42 -9.18 4.71
C ILE A 152 5.89 -8.28 5.83
N MET A 153 7.07 -8.53 6.38
CA MET A 153 7.66 -7.69 7.42
C MET A 153 8.37 -6.50 6.77
N ASP A 154 7.97 -5.30 7.16
CA ASP A 154 8.56 -4.04 6.72
C ASP A 154 9.15 -3.28 7.92
N PRO A 155 10.44 -3.52 8.24
CA PRO A 155 11.08 -2.83 9.35
C PRO A 155 11.39 -1.36 9.05
N THR A 156 11.12 -0.90 7.83
CA THR A 156 11.55 0.38 7.27
C THR A 156 13.05 0.65 7.48
N THR A 157 13.66 1.43 6.65
CA THR A 157 15.05 1.87 6.79
C THR A 157 15.09 3.39 6.96
N GLY A 158 16.01 3.88 7.78
CA GLY A 158 16.28 5.31 7.88
C GLY A 158 16.84 5.86 6.57
N ALA A 159 16.64 7.14 6.31
CA ALA A 159 17.30 7.82 5.21
C ALA A 159 18.77 8.11 5.54
N LEU A 160 19.59 8.33 4.51
CA LEU A 160 20.97 8.79 4.68
C LEU A 160 21.01 10.07 5.52
N GLY A 161 21.80 10.05 6.61
CA GLY A 161 21.86 11.14 7.57
C GLY A 161 20.72 11.20 8.59
N TYR A 162 19.79 10.24 8.53
CA TYR A 162 18.64 10.15 9.44
C TYR A 162 18.48 8.75 10.05
N GLY A 163 19.59 8.08 10.37
CA GLY A 163 19.58 6.80 11.06
C GLY A 163 19.63 5.58 10.13
N PHE A 164 20.05 5.73 8.88
CA PHE A 164 20.25 4.60 7.96
C PHE A 164 21.16 3.52 8.56
N GLU A 165 22.15 3.93 9.37
CA GLU A 165 23.07 3.05 10.08
C GLU A 165 22.40 2.15 11.11
N TYR A 166 21.20 2.45 11.55
CA TYR A 166 20.40 1.60 12.47
C TYR A 166 19.57 0.52 11.75
N GLY A 167 19.62 0.49 10.43
CA GLY A 167 18.94 -0.51 9.61
C GLY A 167 19.66 -1.86 9.48
N TYR A 168 20.83 -2.02 10.16
CA TYR A 168 21.64 -3.24 10.14
C TYR A 168 21.37 -4.15 11.32
#